data_78e9a9d4325ba3d5308316772f6d4324
#
_entry.id   78e9a9d4325ba3d5308316772f6d4324
#
_cell.length_a   1.000
_cell.length_b   1.000
_cell.length_c   1.000
_cell.angle_alpha   90.00
_cell.angle_beta   90.00
_cell.angle_gamma   90.00
#
_symmetry.space_group_name_H-M   'P 1'
#
loop_
_entity.id
_entity.type
_entity.pdbx_description
1 polymer ?
#
loop_
_entity_poly.entity_id
_entity_poly.type
_entity_poly.pdbx_seq_one_letter_code
_entity_poly.pdbx_strand_id
1 'polypeptide(L)'
;KPSTRLTRSVASPIERDIETDLVGPPTRWFGGGDYQTDISTFTKGIEDSGIGKFQYILFDDCNMTGIEVAYELRNVTNHIIGSPTEIMAYGMPYKLLWGELSKVNPDYHRICNDFINFYSNYTYKGSSYPYGTISVIDCSQVENMVNLMKDINRSASLSPFVESNLQSMDGYNPSKFYDMGDYVRTILHNDPLLLARFNQQLNLLVPEKGNTSSYYTTFNKDSFGHVVPIRTYSGITISDPSSNPEVRQSLNKNLYYKATH
;
A
#
# COMPACT_ATOMS: atom_id res chain seq x y z
N LYS A 1 51.00 17.04 -13.67
CA LYS A 1 49.52 16.96 -13.94
C LYS A 1 48.83 16.55 -12.64
N PRO A 2 47.94 17.35 -12.05
CA PRO A 2 47.23 16.95 -10.81
C PRO A 2 46.03 16.12 -11.17
N SER A 3 45.87 15.02 -10.43
CA SER A 3 44.74 14.09 -10.41
C SER A 3 43.54 14.77 -9.73
N THR A 4 42.48 14.97 -10.45
CA THR A 4 41.20 15.48 -9.92
C THR A 4 40.45 14.34 -9.22
N ARG A 5 40.43 14.40 -7.91
CA ARG A 5 39.65 13.53 -7.06
C ARG A 5 38.20 13.99 -7.14
N LEU A 6 37.33 13.18 -7.77
CA LEU A 6 35.87 13.37 -7.72
C LEU A 6 35.39 13.09 -6.29
N THR A 7 35.10 14.13 -5.56
CA THR A 7 34.35 14.06 -4.31
C THR A 7 32.86 13.83 -4.65
N ARG A 8 32.37 12.65 -4.31
CA ARG A 8 30.95 12.33 -4.33
C ARG A 8 30.27 13.19 -3.26
N SER A 9 29.55 14.22 -3.67
CA SER A 9 28.66 14.99 -2.80
C SER A 9 27.55 14.05 -2.34
N VAL A 10 27.48 13.82 -1.02
CA VAL A 10 26.32 13.23 -0.39
C VAL A 10 25.23 14.30 -0.46
N ALA A 11 24.21 14.07 -1.26
CA ALA A 11 23.07 14.96 -1.33
C ALA A 11 22.43 15.03 0.06
N SER A 12 22.34 16.25 0.59
CA SER A 12 21.52 16.58 1.76
C SER A 12 20.05 16.22 1.48
N PRO A 13 19.24 15.93 2.52
CA PRO A 13 17.81 15.73 2.36
C PRO A 13 17.23 16.94 1.61
N ILE A 14 16.59 16.68 0.49
CA ILE A 14 15.92 17.69 -0.31
C ILE A 14 14.81 18.29 0.55
N GLU A 15 14.96 19.54 0.97
CA GLU A 15 13.83 20.37 1.38
C GLU A 15 12.93 20.48 0.15
N ARG A 16 11.80 19.77 0.17
CA ARG A 16 10.78 19.89 -0.87
C ARG A 16 10.05 21.20 -0.63
N ASP A 17 10.10 22.08 -1.61
CA ASP A 17 9.23 23.24 -1.70
C ASP A 17 7.76 22.78 -1.71
N ILE A 18 7.05 23.06 -0.62
CA ILE A 18 5.71 22.53 -0.31
C ILE A 18 4.62 23.22 -1.16
N GLU A 19 4.96 24.20 -1.99
CA GLU A 19 3.95 25.02 -2.70
C GLU A 19 3.54 24.57 -4.10
N THR A 20 4.23 23.59 -4.72
CA THR A 20 3.92 23.16 -6.10
C THR A 20 3.28 21.77 -6.21
N ASP A 21 3.17 20.99 -5.14
CA ASP A 21 2.69 19.60 -5.16
C ASP A 21 1.20 19.41 -4.78
N LEU A 22 0.35 20.45 -4.91
CA LEU A 22 -1.08 20.33 -4.61
C LEU A 22 -1.89 19.52 -5.63
N VAL A 23 -1.27 19.06 -6.71
CA VAL A 23 -1.90 18.20 -7.71
C VAL A 23 -1.06 16.94 -7.88
N GLY A 24 -0.98 16.14 -6.84
CA GLY A 24 -0.38 14.82 -6.91
C GLY A 24 -1.11 13.92 -7.92
N PRO A 25 -0.43 12.90 -8.47
CA PRO A 25 -1.08 11.93 -9.33
C PRO A 25 -2.23 11.23 -8.60
N PRO A 26 -3.25 10.75 -9.33
CA PRO A 26 -4.51 10.25 -8.77
C PRO A 26 -4.39 8.94 -7.98
N THR A 27 -3.31 8.23 -8.22
CA THR A 27 -2.92 7.00 -7.56
C THR A 27 -1.46 7.12 -7.08
N ARG A 28 -0.87 6.03 -6.65
CA ARG A 28 0.53 5.98 -6.27
C ARG A 28 1.44 6.16 -7.47
N TRP A 29 2.63 6.68 -7.25
CA TRP A 29 3.60 6.97 -8.31
C TRP A 29 4.99 6.52 -7.91
N PHE A 30 5.83 6.35 -8.91
CA PHE A 30 7.26 6.08 -8.80
C PHE A 30 8.08 7.28 -9.25
N GLY A 31 9.27 7.43 -8.70
CA GLY A 31 10.20 8.48 -9.07
C GLY A 31 9.96 9.79 -8.32
N GLY A 32 10.53 10.87 -8.82
CA GLY A 32 10.44 12.19 -8.21
C GLY A 32 10.72 13.31 -9.22
N GLY A 33 10.22 14.52 -8.92
CA GLY A 33 10.32 15.66 -9.81
C GLY A 33 9.67 15.41 -11.16
N ASP A 34 10.35 15.73 -12.25
CA ASP A 34 9.85 15.59 -13.63
C ASP A 34 9.82 14.14 -14.16
N TYR A 35 10.30 13.17 -13.36
CA TYR A 35 10.43 11.75 -13.73
C TYR A 35 9.48 10.88 -12.94
N GLN A 36 8.26 11.35 -12.70
CA GLN A 36 7.22 10.59 -12.02
C GLN A 36 6.38 9.78 -13.00
N THR A 37 6.04 8.56 -12.60
CA THR A 37 5.06 7.70 -13.29
C THR A 37 4.01 7.26 -12.30
N ASP A 38 2.74 7.40 -12.64
CA ASP A 38 1.64 6.86 -11.85
C ASP A 38 1.37 5.38 -12.20
N ILE A 39 0.57 4.71 -11.36
CA ILE A 39 0.26 3.29 -11.53
C ILE A 39 -0.49 3.04 -12.84
N SER A 40 -1.39 3.92 -13.25
CA SER A 40 -2.12 3.78 -14.51
C SER A 40 -1.18 3.79 -15.72
N THR A 41 -0.23 4.74 -15.74
CA THR A 41 0.80 4.83 -16.80
C THR A 41 1.74 3.63 -16.77
N PHE A 42 2.14 3.17 -15.59
CA PHE A 42 2.94 1.96 -15.41
C PHE A 42 2.21 0.72 -15.94
N THR A 43 0.95 0.53 -15.56
CA THR A 43 0.10 -0.58 -16.03
C THR A 43 -0.03 -0.56 -17.54
N LYS A 44 -0.35 0.62 -18.13
CA LYS A 44 -0.45 0.77 -19.56
C LYS A 44 0.87 0.44 -20.28
N GLY A 45 2.00 0.84 -19.74
CA GLY A 45 3.32 0.49 -20.28
C GLY A 45 3.54 -1.03 -20.35
N ILE A 46 3.09 -1.77 -19.32
CA ILE A 46 3.16 -3.24 -19.32
C ILE A 46 2.21 -3.83 -20.40
N GLU A 47 0.98 -3.34 -20.47
CA GLU A 47 0.01 -3.79 -21.48
C GLU A 47 0.53 -3.55 -22.91
N ASP A 48 1.03 -2.36 -23.18
CA ASP A 48 1.57 -1.95 -24.50
C ASP A 48 2.84 -2.73 -24.88
N SER A 49 3.58 -3.26 -23.90
CA SER A 49 4.79 -4.04 -24.15
C SER A 49 4.53 -5.42 -24.75
N GLY A 50 3.32 -5.95 -24.62
CA GLY A 50 2.95 -7.29 -25.07
C GLY A 50 3.61 -8.45 -24.31
N ILE A 51 4.29 -8.19 -23.18
CA ILE A 51 4.96 -9.23 -22.37
C ILE A 51 3.97 -10.25 -21.80
N GLY A 52 2.71 -9.88 -21.64
CA GLY A 52 1.70 -10.70 -20.99
C GLY A 52 1.66 -10.48 -19.48
N LYS A 53 0.95 -11.38 -18.78
CA LYS A 53 0.68 -11.24 -17.35
C LYS A 53 1.83 -11.79 -16.51
N PHE A 54 2.36 -10.96 -15.61
CA PHE A 54 3.40 -11.39 -14.66
C PHE A 54 2.84 -12.38 -13.63
N GLN A 55 3.69 -13.28 -13.13
CA GLN A 55 3.33 -14.14 -12.01
C GLN A 55 3.11 -13.31 -10.76
N TYR A 56 3.96 -12.34 -10.50
CA TYR A 56 3.78 -11.32 -9.48
C TYR A 56 4.56 -10.06 -9.83
N ILE A 57 4.12 -8.93 -9.24
CA ILE A 57 4.89 -7.69 -9.15
C ILE A 57 5.19 -7.47 -7.68
N LEU A 58 6.48 -7.34 -7.33
CA LEU A 58 6.90 -7.00 -5.98
C LEU A 58 7.28 -5.51 -5.95
N PHE A 59 6.68 -4.79 -5.04
CA PHE A 59 7.00 -3.40 -4.78
C PHE A 59 7.90 -3.27 -3.55
N ASP A 60 9.12 -2.83 -3.76
CA ASP A 60 10.03 -2.39 -2.70
C ASP A 60 9.82 -0.90 -2.45
N ASP A 61 8.59 -0.54 -2.15
CA ASP A 61 8.12 0.82 -2.00
C ASP A 61 7.00 0.91 -0.97
N CYS A 62 6.79 2.13 -0.43
CA CYS A 62 5.82 2.40 0.62
C CYS A 62 4.38 2.34 0.10
N ASN A 63 3.46 1.81 0.94
CA ASN A 63 2.01 1.90 0.71
C ASN A 63 1.51 1.32 -0.63
N MET A 64 2.12 0.28 -1.17
CA MET A 64 1.77 -0.24 -2.51
C MET A 64 0.68 -1.31 -2.52
N THR A 65 0.22 -1.82 -1.35
CA THR A 65 -0.90 -2.75 -1.30
C THR A 65 -2.21 -2.06 -0.90
N GLY A 66 -2.67 -1.15 -1.75
CA GLY A 66 -4.00 -0.55 -1.70
C GLY A 66 -4.93 -1.17 -2.73
N ILE A 67 -6.25 -1.18 -2.46
CA ILE A 67 -7.25 -1.73 -3.39
C ILE A 67 -7.26 -0.97 -4.72
N GLU A 68 -6.96 0.33 -4.69
CA GLU A 68 -6.85 1.17 -5.88
C GLU A 68 -5.68 0.72 -6.77
N VAL A 69 -4.52 0.42 -6.17
CA VAL A 69 -3.35 -0.11 -6.87
C VAL A 69 -3.65 -1.50 -7.44
N ALA A 70 -4.28 -2.35 -6.62
CA ALA A 70 -4.65 -3.70 -7.06
C ALA A 70 -5.63 -3.68 -8.23
N TYR A 71 -6.57 -2.74 -8.23
CA TYR A 71 -7.53 -2.58 -9.33
C TYR A 71 -6.85 -2.19 -10.65
N GLU A 72 -5.90 -1.27 -10.60
CA GLU A 72 -5.12 -0.87 -11.79
C GLU A 72 -4.31 -2.05 -12.35
N LEU A 73 -3.61 -2.79 -11.48
CA LEU A 73 -2.67 -3.84 -11.89
C LEU A 73 -3.30 -5.20 -12.19
N ARG A 74 -4.60 -5.41 -11.91
CA ARG A 74 -5.26 -6.73 -11.95
C ARG A 74 -5.14 -7.48 -13.26
N ASN A 75 -4.97 -6.76 -14.36
CA ASN A 75 -4.88 -7.35 -15.71
C ASN A 75 -3.44 -7.69 -16.11
N VAL A 76 -2.43 -7.12 -15.46
CA VAL A 76 -1.02 -7.25 -15.84
C VAL A 76 -0.21 -8.14 -14.91
N THR A 77 -0.75 -8.49 -13.74
CA THR A 77 -0.08 -9.43 -12.82
C THR A 77 -1.07 -10.37 -12.14
N ASN A 78 -0.62 -11.58 -11.76
CA ASN A 78 -1.42 -12.51 -10.98
C ASN A 78 -1.42 -12.14 -9.49
N HIS A 79 -0.30 -11.67 -8.97
CA HIS A 79 -0.19 -11.27 -7.57
C HIS A 79 0.57 -9.95 -7.43
N ILE A 80 0.26 -9.23 -6.35
CA ILE A 80 1.05 -8.07 -5.91
C ILE A 80 1.64 -8.43 -4.55
N ILE A 81 2.94 -8.20 -4.37
CA ILE A 81 3.64 -8.34 -3.09
C ILE A 81 4.13 -6.95 -2.70
N GLY A 82 3.82 -6.49 -1.50
CA GLY A 82 4.23 -5.15 -1.05
C GLY A 82 3.79 -4.85 0.37
N SER A 83 3.99 -3.60 0.76
CA SER A 83 3.61 -3.09 2.08
C SER A 83 2.41 -2.13 1.97
N PRO A 84 1.38 -2.27 2.84
CA PRO A 84 0.30 -1.28 2.95
C PRO A 84 0.70 -0.03 3.75
N THR A 85 1.87 -0.04 4.42
CA THR A 85 2.43 1.11 5.14
C THR A 85 3.75 1.55 4.52
N GLU A 86 4.43 2.52 5.13
CA GLU A 86 5.82 2.79 4.79
C GLU A 86 6.68 1.56 5.08
N ILE A 87 7.60 1.26 4.16
CA ILE A 87 8.65 0.27 4.35
C ILE A 87 9.92 0.96 4.86
N MET A 88 10.63 0.32 5.78
CA MET A 88 11.91 0.84 6.28
C MET A 88 12.91 1.01 5.14
N ALA A 89 13.82 1.98 5.26
CA ALA A 89 14.80 2.32 4.23
C ALA A 89 15.74 1.17 3.80
N TYR A 90 15.79 0.08 4.55
CA TYR A 90 16.47 -1.16 4.14
C TYR A 90 15.76 -1.83 2.96
N GLY A 91 14.43 -1.67 2.86
CA GLY A 91 13.61 -2.26 1.81
C GLY A 91 13.35 -3.76 2.01
N MET A 92 13.14 -4.47 0.92
CA MET A 92 12.94 -5.91 0.93
C MET A 92 14.24 -6.64 1.28
N PRO A 93 14.24 -7.60 2.22
CA PRO A 93 15.43 -8.39 2.57
C PRO A 93 15.72 -9.45 1.49
N TYR A 94 16.07 -9.02 0.28
CA TYR A 94 16.21 -9.87 -0.91
C TYR A 94 17.10 -11.09 -0.70
N LYS A 95 18.19 -10.93 0.06
CA LYS A 95 19.08 -12.07 0.34
C LYS A 95 18.35 -13.24 1.00
N LEU A 96 17.36 -12.93 1.83
CA LEU A 96 16.54 -13.93 2.53
C LEU A 96 15.42 -14.45 1.62
N LEU A 97 14.75 -13.54 0.91
CA LEU A 97 13.55 -13.86 0.14
C LEU A 97 13.85 -14.48 -1.23
N TRP A 98 15.07 -14.32 -1.76
CA TRP A 98 15.42 -14.72 -3.13
C TRP A 98 15.13 -16.18 -3.45
N GLY A 99 15.33 -17.08 -2.47
CA GLY A 99 15.06 -18.49 -2.65
C GLY A 99 13.61 -18.83 -3.02
N GLU A 100 12.65 -18.01 -2.55
CA GLU A 100 11.24 -18.13 -2.94
C GLU A 100 10.91 -17.26 -4.16
N LEU A 101 11.37 -16.03 -4.19
CA LEU A 101 11.08 -15.08 -5.28
C LEU A 101 11.57 -15.58 -6.66
N SER A 102 12.61 -16.42 -6.71
CA SER A 102 13.13 -16.96 -7.97
C SER A 102 12.38 -18.21 -8.49
N LYS A 103 11.39 -18.72 -7.74
CA LYS A 103 10.61 -19.89 -8.16
C LYS A 103 9.50 -19.51 -9.14
N VAL A 104 9.13 -20.43 -10.01
CA VAL A 104 7.94 -20.31 -10.87
C VAL A 104 6.67 -20.23 -10.01
N ASN A 105 6.61 -20.99 -8.92
CA ASN A 105 5.52 -20.97 -7.96
C ASN A 105 6.10 -20.65 -6.57
N PRO A 106 6.20 -19.37 -6.19
CA PRO A 106 6.69 -18.96 -4.89
C PRO A 106 5.77 -19.42 -3.75
N ASP A 107 6.36 -19.76 -2.62
CA ASP A 107 5.63 -19.91 -1.37
C ASP A 107 5.43 -18.51 -0.74
N TYR A 108 4.27 -17.91 -1.00
CA TYR A 108 3.93 -16.57 -0.51
C TYR A 108 3.82 -16.51 1.01
N HIS A 109 3.36 -17.59 1.65
CA HIS A 109 3.34 -17.70 3.11
C HIS A 109 4.74 -17.56 3.68
N ARG A 110 5.69 -18.29 3.11
CA ARG A 110 7.09 -18.23 3.52
C ARG A 110 7.69 -16.83 3.28
N ILE A 111 7.40 -16.19 2.14
CA ILE A 111 7.87 -14.82 1.85
C ILE A 111 7.40 -13.86 2.95
N CYS A 112 6.12 -13.90 3.33
CA CYS A 112 5.58 -13.04 4.37
C CYS A 112 6.22 -13.33 5.74
N ASN A 113 6.36 -14.60 6.11
CA ASN A 113 6.97 -14.98 7.39
C ASN A 113 8.44 -14.59 7.48
N ASP A 114 9.23 -14.84 6.44
CA ASP A 114 10.65 -14.50 6.41
C ASP A 114 10.84 -12.98 6.48
N PHE A 115 10.01 -12.20 5.79
CA PHE A 115 10.00 -10.74 5.88
C PHE A 115 9.72 -10.25 7.31
N ILE A 116 8.67 -10.77 7.95
CA ILE A 116 8.30 -10.36 9.30
C ILE A 116 9.32 -10.82 10.33
N ASN A 117 9.88 -12.01 10.21
CA ASN A 117 10.97 -12.49 11.05
C ASN A 117 12.21 -11.58 10.94
N PHE A 118 12.54 -11.13 9.73
CA PHE A 118 13.62 -10.17 9.52
C PHE A 118 13.33 -8.86 10.24
N TYR A 119 12.18 -8.25 10.00
CA TYR A 119 11.88 -6.93 10.59
C TYR A 119 11.63 -6.98 12.10
N SER A 120 11.10 -8.06 12.64
CA SER A 120 10.95 -8.23 14.10
C SER A 120 12.27 -8.17 14.85
N ASN A 121 13.39 -8.47 14.15
CA ASN A 121 14.73 -8.47 14.72
C ASN A 121 15.66 -7.41 14.10
N TYR A 122 15.10 -6.51 13.27
CA TYR A 122 15.92 -5.55 12.54
C TYR A 122 16.55 -4.51 13.47
N THR A 123 17.83 -4.34 13.33
CA THR A 123 18.61 -3.33 14.05
C THR A 123 19.46 -2.51 13.08
N TYR A 124 19.59 -1.22 13.35
CA TYR A 124 20.45 -0.32 12.61
C TYR A 124 21.23 0.57 13.56
N LYS A 125 22.56 0.59 13.43
CA LYS A 125 23.47 1.35 14.31
C LYS A 125 23.22 1.13 15.81
N GLY A 126 22.92 -0.12 16.20
CA GLY A 126 22.68 -0.50 17.59
C GLY A 126 21.29 -0.19 18.15
N SER A 127 20.41 0.42 17.36
CA SER A 127 19.01 0.66 17.72
C SER A 127 18.09 -0.35 17.04
N SER A 128 17.03 -0.76 17.74
CA SER A 128 16.02 -1.70 17.23
C SER A 128 14.92 -0.95 16.46
N TYR A 129 14.55 -1.47 15.30
CA TYR A 129 13.50 -0.94 14.43
C TYR A 129 12.58 -2.08 13.97
N PRO A 130 11.77 -2.66 14.88
CA PRO A 130 10.92 -3.82 14.59
C PRO A 130 9.63 -3.39 13.87
N TYR A 131 9.77 -2.77 12.70
CA TYR A 131 8.67 -2.18 11.96
C TYR A 131 8.60 -2.74 10.55
N GLY A 132 7.58 -3.53 10.26
CA GLY A 132 7.37 -4.11 8.94
C GLY A 132 5.96 -4.60 8.75
N THR A 133 5.43 -4.37 7.56
CA THR A 133 4.17 -4.92 7.07
C THR A 133 4.37 -5.44 5.67
N ILE A 134 3.74 -6.56 5.35
CA ILE A 134 3.77 -7.17 4.02
C ILE A 134 2.46 -7.88 3.75
N SER A 135 2.02 -7.89 2.50
CA SER A 135 0.90 -8.70 2.06
C SER A 135 1.04 -9.14 0.61
N VAL A 136 0.28 -10.16 0.27
CA VAL A 136 0.13 -10.68 -1.09
C VAL A 136 -1.32 -10.50 -1.50
N ILE A 137 -1.54 -9.81 -2.61
CA ILE A 137 -2.86 -9.60 -3.20
C ILE A 137 -3.03 -10.57 -4.37
N ASP A 138 -4.09 -11.37 -4.37
CA ASP A 138 -4.49 -12.19 -5.52
C ASP A 138 -5.32 -11.32 -6.48
N CYS A 139 -4.73 -10.95 -7.60
CA CYS A 139 -5.36 -10.09 -8.59
C CYS A 139 -6.59 -10.72 -9.27
N SER A 140 -6.74 -12.04 -9.22
CA SER A 140 -7.94 -12.72 -9.73
C SER A 140 -9.19 -12.43 -8.90
N GLN A 141 -9.02 -12.00 -7.65
CA GLN A 141 -10.10 -11.72 -6.70
C GLN A 141 -10.53 -10.25 -6.67
N VAL A 142 -9.80 -9.38 -7.37
CA VAL A 142 -10.04 -7.92 -7.31
C VAL A 142 -11.43 -7.56 -7.85
N GLU A 143 -11.85 -8.11 -8.99
CA GLU A 143 -13.17 -7.82 -9.56
C GLU A 143 -14.33 -8.29 -8.66
N ASN A 144 -14.15 -9.43 -7.99
CA ASN A 144 -15.12 -9.92 -7.03
C ASN A 144 -15.26 -8.95 -5.84
N MET A 145 -14.13 -8.44 -5.34
CA MET A 145 -14.11 -7.43 -4.27
C MET A 145 -14.76 -6.11 -4.74
N VAL A 146 -14.46 -5.64 -5.94
CA VAL A 146 -15.07 -4.42 -6.50
C VAL A 146 -16.58 -4.55 -6.60
N ASN A 147 -17.09 -5.67 -7.09
CA ASN A 147 -18.53 -5.90 -7.18
C ASN A 147 -19.19 -5.94 -5.80
N LEU A 148 -18.52 -6.55 -4.81
CA LEU A 148 -19.00 -6.57 -3.44
C LEU A 148 -18.98 -5.16 -2.82
N MET A 149 -17.95 -4.36 -3.08
CA MET A 149 -17.86 -2.98 -2.60
C MET A 149 -18.94 -2.07 -3.22
N LYS A 150 -19.36 -2.32 -4.47
CA LYS A 150 -20.55 -1.65 -5.03
C LYS A 150 -21.79 -1.91 -4.21
N ASP A 151 -22.02 -3.17 -3.82
CA ASP A 151 -23.19 -3.55 -3.02
C ASP A 151 -23.08 -2.91 -1.62
N ILE A 152 -21.91 -2.92 -1.04
CA ILE A 152 -21.63 -2.28 0.27
C ILE A 152 -21.91 -0.78 0.21
N ASN A 153 -21.36 -0.07 -0.78
CA ASN A 153 -21.53 1.38 -0.92
C ASN A 153 -23.00 1.79 -1.15
N ARG A 154 -23.78 0.93 -1.81
CA ARG A 154 -25.23 1.17 -2.01
C ARG A 154 -26.05 0.92 -0.75
N SER A 155 -25.65 -0.02 0.08
CA SER A 155 -26.38 -0.41 1.29
C SER A 155 -25.95 0.38 2.52
N ALA A 156 -24.71 0.85 2.55
CA ALA A 156 -24.19 1.63 3.66
C ALA A 156 -24.96 2.95 3.77
N SER A 157 -25.77 3.07 4.80
CA SER A 157 -26.24 4.36 5.26
C SER A 157 -25.01 5.14 5.69
N LEU A 158 -24.74 6.28 5.04
CA LEU A 158 -23.65 7.20 5.38
C LEU A 158 -23.88 7.82 6.75
N SER A 159 -23.85 7.01 7.79
CA SER A 159 -23.72 7.51 9.15
C SER A 159 -22.33 8.11 9.27
N PRO A 160 -22.19 9.34 9.76
CA PRO A 160 -20.88 9.93 9.99
C PRO A 160 -20.12 9.01 10.95
N PHE A 161 -19.11 8.30 10.43
CA PHE A 161 -18.21 7.56 11.28
C PHE A 161 -17.09 8.45 11.77
N VAL A 162 -16.58 8.16 12.96
CA VAL A 162 -15.48 8.91 13.55
C VAL A 162 -14.18 8.32 13.04
N GLU A 163 -13.54 8.97 12.08
CA GLU A 163 -12.28 8.57 11.45
C GLU A 163 -11.15 8.28 12.45
N SER A 164 -11.14 9.00 13.58
CA SER A 164 -10.13 8.80 14.63
C SER A 164 -10.14 7.39 15.23
N ASN A 165 -11.18 6.60 15.00
CA ASN A 165 -11.29 5.23 15.47
C ASN A 165 -10.79 4.21 14.43
N LEU A 166 -10.59 4.60 13.17
CA LEU A 166 -10.08 3.73 12.14
C LEU A 166 -8.58 3.48 12.29
N GLN A 167 -8.14 2.31 11.87
CA GLN A 167 -6.71 2.01 11.75
C GLN A 167 -6.14 2.78 10.54
N SER A 168 -5.43 3.87 10.81
CA SER A 168 -4.60 4.55 9.82
C SER A 168 -3.43 3.66 9.42
N MET A 169 -3.10 3.67 8.14
CA MET A 169 -1.97 2.94 7.57
C MET A 169 -0.91 3.88 6.96
N ASP A 170 -1.03 5.16 7.25
CA ASP A 170 -0.07 6.20 6.90
C ASP A 170 0.11 7.20 8.06
N GLY A 171 1.04 8.14 7.89
CA GLY A 171 1.30 9.19 8.88
C GLY A 171 0.64 10.53 8.56
N TYR A 172 -0.20 10.61 7.55
CA TYR A 172 -0.87 11.86 7.18
C TYR A 172 -1.96 12.26 8.20
N ASN A 173 -2.22 13.55 8.30
CA ASN A 173 -3.30 14.08 9.11
C ASN A 173 -4.07 15.15 8.29
N PRO A 174 -5.31 14.87 7.85
CA PRO A 174 -6.03 13.60 7.99
C PRO A 174 -5.39 12.46 7.18
N SER A 175 -5.62 11.23 7.62
CA SER A 175 -5.09 10.02 6.96
C SER A 175 -5.64 9.88 5.54
N LYS A 176 -4.81 9.36 4.64
CA LYS A 176 -5.21 9.05 3.24
C LYS A 176 -5.61 7.59 3.09
N PHE A 177 -5.01 6.71 3.90
CA PHE A 177 -5.10 5.27 3.77
C PHE A 177 -5.48 4.61 5.09
N TYR A 178 -6.55 3.83 5.07
CA TYR A 178 -7.06 3.07 6.19
C TYR A 178 -6.95 1.57 5.93
N ASP A 179 -6.84 0.77 6.99
CA ASP A 179 -7.01 -0.67 6.89
C ASP A 179 -8.40 -0.99 6.32
N MET A 180 -8.45 -1.66 5.17
CA MET A 180 -9.72 -1.90 4.46
C MET A 180 -10.69 -2.77 5.28
N GLY A 181 -10.16 -3.74 6.04
CA GLY A 181 -10.97 -4.59 6.91
C GLY A 181 -11.63 -3.80 8.04
N ASP A 182 -10.90 -2.89 8.66
CA ASP A 182 -11.42 -2.03 9.72
C ASP A 182 -12.42 -0.99 9.20
N TYR A 183 -12.11 -0.40 8.05
CA TYR A 183 -13.00 0.54 7.35
C TYR A 183 -14.36 -0.10 7.06
N VAL A 184 -14.37 -1.25 6.39
CA VAL A 184 -15.64 -1.92 6.02
C VAL A 184 -16.39 -2.43 7.25
N ARG A 185 -15.70 -2.95 8.28
CA ARG A 185 -16.33 -3.34 9.54
C ARG A 185 -17.05 -2.17 10.19
N THR A 186 -16.47 -0.99 10.12
CA THR A 186 -17.06 0.23 10.71
C THR A 186 -18.32 0.66 9.97
N ILE A 187 -18.32 0.64 8.63
CA ILE A 187 -19.51 1.03 7.84
C ILE A 187 -20.60 -0.04 7.86
N LEU A 188 -20.26 -1.31 8.05
CA LEU A 188 -21.21 -2.45 8.11
C LEU A 188 -21.55 -2.89 9.53
N HIS A 189 -21.38 -2.04 10.53
CA HIS A 189 -21.62 -2.41 11.94
C HIS A 189 -23.04 -2.97 12.21
N ASN A 190 -24.02 -2.61 11.38
CA ASN A 190 -25.42 -3.06 11.48
C ASN A 190 -25.79 -4.15 10.44
N ASP A 191 -24.85 -4.61 9.59
CA ASP A 191 -25.10 -5.67 8.60
C ASP A 191 -24.08 -6.82 8.75
N PRO A 192 -24.27 -7.73 9.70
CA PRO A 192 -23.36 -8.83 9.95
C PRO A 192 -23.27 -9.83 8.79
N LEU A 193 -24.33 -9.97 7.97
CA LEU A 193 -24.32 -10.90 6.84
C LEU A 193 -23.44 -10.36 5.70
N LEU A 194 -23.59 -9.08 5.37
CA LEU A 194 -22.76 -8.45 4.36
C LEU A 194 -21.31 -8.36 4.81
N LEU A 195 -21.08 -8.07 6.10
CA LEU A 195 -19.74 -8.10 6.69
C LEU A 195 -19.10 -9.49 6.62
N ALA A 196 -19.85 -10.57 6.86
CA ALA A 196 -19.33 -11.92 6.72
C ALA A 196 -18.91 -12.25 5.28
N ARG A 197 -19.72 -11.84 4.29
CA ARG A 197 -19.38 -11.96 2.87
C ARG A 197 -18.12 -11.16 2.51
N PHE A 198 -18.00 -9.93 3.03
CA PHE A 198 -16.80 -9.12 2.84
C PHE A 198 -15.56 -9.80 3.43
N ASN A 199 -15.62 -10.29 4.67
CA ASN A 199 -14.49 -10.96 5.30
C ASN A 199 -14.04 -12.21 4.53
N GLN A 200 -14.98 -12.99 4.00
CA GLN A 200 -14.68 -14.14 3.14
C GLN A 200 -13.95 -13.70 1.87
N GLN A 201 -14.45 -12.67 1.18
CA GLN A 201 -13.83 -12.15 -0.04
C GLN A 201 -12.47 -11.50 0.25
N LEU A 202 -12.31 -10.83 1.39
CA LEU A 202 -11.05 -10.24 1.83
C LEU A 202 -9.98 -11.32 2.03
N ASN A 203 -10.32 -12.46 2.62
CA ASN A 203 -9.39 -13.57 2.80
C ASN A 203 -8.97 -14.22 1.47
N LEU A 204 -9.84 -14.19 0.44
CA LEU A 204 -9.48 -14.65 -0.90
C LEU A 204 -8.59 -13.62 -1.61
N LEU A 205 -8.88 -12.33 -1.45
CA LEU A 205 -8.12 -11.24 -2.05
C LEU A 205 -6.72 -11.11 -1.46
N VAL A 206 -6.59 -11.31 -0.15
CA VAL A 206 -5.32 -11.19 0.61
C VAL A 206 -5.01 -12.54 1.27
N PRO A 207 -4.57 -13.54 0.49
CA PRO A 207 -4.35 -14.89 1.01
C PRO A 207 -3.22 -14.97 2.03
N GLU A 208 -2.19 -14.11 1.88
CA GLU A 208 -1.02 -14.10 2.76
C GLU A 208 -0.68 -12.68 3.19
N LYS A 209 -0.36 -12.53 4.47
CA LYS A 209 0.04 -11.25 5.06
C LYS A 209 0.76 -11.42 6.37
N GLY A 210 1.54 -10.42 6.75
CA GLY A 210 2.21 -10.36 8.06
C GLY A 210 2.48 -8.92 8.47
N ASN A 211 2.54 -8.69 9.78
CA ASN A 211 2.88 -7.40 10.36
C ASN A 211 3.60 -7.55 11.71
N THR A 212 4.44 -6.59 12.03
CA THR A 212 4.92 -6.35 13.39
C THR A 212 3.84 -5.61 14.20
N SER A 213 4.03 -5.42 15.49
CA SER A 213 3.04 -4.73 16.36
C SER A 213 2.78 -3.27 16.00
N SER A 214 3.69 -2.67 15.24
CA SER A 214 3.64 -1.26 14.86
C SER A 214 4.33 -1.06 13.52
N TYR A 215 4.03 0.05 12.84
CA TYR A 215 4.83 0.53 11.71
C TYR A 215 5.45 1.88 12.04
N TYR A 216 6.48 2.26 11.29
CA TYR A 216 7.15 3.55 11.38
C TYR A 216 6.74 4.40 10.18
N THR A 217 6.49 5.70 10.39
CA THR A 217 6.13 6.62 9.32
C THR A 217 6.90 7.93 9.44
N THR A 218 7.25 8.51 8.30
CA THR A 218 7.91 9.80 8.18
C THR A 218 6.97 10.90 7.67
N PHE A 219 5.74 10.58 7.33
CA PHE A 219 4.78 11.50 6.72
C PHE A 219 4.02 12.41 7.71
N ASN A 220 4.52 12.61 8.92
CA ASN A 220 3.93 13.56 9.85
C ASN A 220 4.65 14.91 9.73
N LYS A 221 3.88 15.99 9.50
CA LYS A 221 4.41 17.36 9.39
C LYS A 221 5.10 17.88 10.67
N ASP A 222 4.80 17.28 11.82
CA ASP A 222 5.19 17.79 13.13
C ASP A 222 6.38 17.10 13.79
N SER A 223 6.93 16.02 13.18
CA SER A 223 8.05 15.27 13.76
C SER A 223 8.81 14.44 12.72
N PHE A 224 10.09 14.18 13.02
CA PHE A 224 10.98 13.29 12.23
C PHE A 224 10.60 11.82 12.41
N GLY A 225 9.42 11.45 11.95
CA GLY A 225 8.90 10.10 12.02
C GLY A 225 8.38 9.68 13.40
N HIS A 226 7.39 8.83 13.39
CA HIS A 226 6.80 8.28 14.61
C HIS A 226 6.34 6.83 14.40
N VAL A 227 6.11 6.16 15.51
CA VAL A 227 5.65 4.78 15.56
C VAL A 227 4.15 4.75 15.75
N VAL A 228 3.45 4.03 14.87
CA VAL A 228 2.00 3.87 14.92
C VAL A 228 1.68 2.41 15.27
N PRO A 229 0.95 2.14 16.37
CA PRO A 229 0.50 0.80 16.70
C PRO A 229 -0.49 0.25 15.66
N ILE A 230 -0.34 -1.03 15.32
CA ILE A 230 -1.27 -1.76 14.46
C ILE A 230 -2.26 -2.52 15.35
N ARG A 231 -3.49 -2.05 15.40
CA ARG A 231 -4.60 -2.67 16.14
C ARG A 231 -5.34 -3.70 15.32
N THR A 232 -5.47 -3.43 14.01
CA THR A 232 -6.09 -4.32 13.03
C THR A 232 -5.23 -4.34 11.77
N TYR A 233 -5.21 -5.47 11.07
CA TYR A 233 -4.40 -5.63 9.87
C TYR A 233 -5.08 -6.55 8.86
N SER A 234 -5.63 -5.98 7.83
CA SER A 234 -6.20 -6.72 6.70
C SER A 234 -5.20 -6.99 5.57
N GLY A 235 -4.03 -6.32 5.59
CA GLY A 235 -2.99 -6.44 4.58
C GLY A 235 -3.26 -5.63 3.32
N ILE A 236 -4.36 -4.87 3.26
CA ILE A 236 -4.72 -4.02 2.14
C ILE A 236 -5.33 -2.73 2.65
N THR A 237 -5.04 -1.62 1.97
CA THR A 237 -5.59 -0.31 2.32
C THR A 237 -6.71 0.11 1.37
N ILE A 238 -7.53 1.03 1.86
CA ILE A 238 -8.53 1.78 1.09
C ILE A 238 -8.40 3.27 1.41
N SER A 239 -8.67 4.13 0.43
CA SER A 239 -8.75 5.58 0.62
C SER A 239 -10.20 6.02 0.85
N ASP A 240 -10.41 7.00 1.74
CA ASP A 240 -11.72 7.62 1.94
C ASP A 240 -11.71 9.08 1.46
N PRO A 241 -12.46 9.39 0.39
CA PRO A 241 -12.55 10.76 -0.12
C PRO A 241 -13.34 11.71 0.77
N SER A 242 -14.11 11.20 1.72
CA SER A 242 -14.86 12.04 2.65
C SER A 242 -13.94 12.67 3.70
N SER A 243 -12.89 11.96 4.06
CA SER A 243 -11.98 12.33 5.14
C SER A 243 -10.81 13.19 4.70
N ASN A 244 -10.27 12.96 3.51
CA ASN A 244 -9.07 13.64 3.05
C ASN A 244 -9.32 14.46 1.76
N PRO A 245 -9.05 15.79 1.77
CA PRO A 245 -9.26 16.65 0.60
C PRO A 245 -8.43 16.26 -0.63
N GLU A 246 -7.20 15.75 -0.45
CA GLU A 246 -6.33 15.34 -1.56
C GLU A 246 -6.88 14.07 -2.22
N VAL A 247 -7.37 13.12 -1.42
CA VAL A 247 -8.07 11.94 -1.93
C VAL A 247 -9.30 12.35 -2.74
N ARG A 248 -10.08 13.31 -2.23
CA ARG A 248 -11.27 13.84 -2.93
C ARG A 248 -10.93 14.49 -4.27
N GLN A 249 -9.85 15.25 -4.36
CA GLN A 249 -9.42 15.88 -5.61
C GLN A 249 -9.00 14.86 -6.67
N SER A 250 -8.53 13.69 -6.27
CA SER A 250 -8.06 12.63 -7.17
C SER A 250 -9.16 11.69 -7.68
N LEU A 251 -10.40 11.79 -7.19
CA LEU A 251 -11.50 10.86 -7.49
C LEU A 251 -11.77 10.67 -8.99
N ASN A 252 -11.69 11.77 -9.77
CA ASN A 252 -11.96 11.72 -11.21
C ASN A 252 -10.93 10.86 -11.98
N LYS A 253 -9.81 10.55 -11.37
CA LYS A 253 -8.77 9.74 -11.97
C LYS A 253 -8.66 8.35 -11.33
N ASN A 254 -9.32 8.12 -10.19
CA ASN A 254 -9.31 6.85 -9.48
C ASN A 254 -10.29 5.86 -10.14
N LEU A 255 -9.76 4.88 -10.86
CA LEU A 255 -10.57 3.88 -11.57
C LEU A 255 -11.35 2.97 -10.63
N TYR A 256 -10.79 2.60 -9.48
CA TYR A 256 -11.49 1.83 -8.47
C TYR A 256 -12.71 2.59 -7.93
N TYR A 257 -12.56 3.87 -7.59
CA TYR A 257 -13.68 4.70 -7.15
C TYR A 257 -14.79 4.76 -8.20
N LYS A 258 -14.46 5.01 -9.46
CA LYS A 258 -15.42 4.99 -10.57
C LYS A 258 -16.12 3.65 -10.75
N ALA A 259 -15.42 2.57 -10.46
CA ALA A 259 -15.96 1.21 -10.55
C ALA A 259 -16.91 0.88 -9.40
N THR A 260 -16.79 1.52 -8.23
CA THR A 260 -17.56 1.19 -7.01
C THR A 260 -18.65 2.20 -6.66
N HIS A 261 -18.70 3.34 -7.32
CA HIS A 261 -19.71 4.42 -7.16
C HIS A 261 -20.37 4.75 -8.49
#